data_0d9a02f474fb81227ef6c3a1db4e1854
#
_entry.id   0d9a02f474fb81227ef6c3a1db4e1854
#
_cell.length_a   1.000
_cell.length_b   1.000
_cell.length_c   1.000
_cell.angle_alpha   90.00
_cell.angle_beta   90.00
_cell.angle_gamma   90.00
#
_symmetry.space_group_name_H-M   'P 1'
#
loop_
_entity.id
_entity.type
_entity.pdbx_description
1 polymer ?
#
loop_
_entity_poly.entity_id
_entity_poly.type
_entity_poly.pdbx_seq_one_letter_code
_entity_poly.pdbx_strand_id
1 'polypeptide(L)'
;MLRGVAEHLPFRDDAFDAVVACYVLCSVADPTRALAELRRVLRPGGEVRIYEHVRSSRPRAARVQDLVTPLWCRCGCNCHPNRDTVGALYSAGFQVEVRPASYGPPAPVRPRVLGVARPRP
;
A
#
# COMPACT_ATOMS: atom_id res chain seq x y z
N MET A 1 -1.14 -8.01 21.20
CA MET A 1 -0.66 -7.86 19.80
C MET A 1 -0.63 -9.23 19.14
N LEU A 2 -1.24 -9.39 17.97
CA LEU A 2 -1.19 -10.63 17.19
C LEU A 2 -0.10 -10.52 16.11
N ARG A 3 0.60 -11.62 15.85
CA ARG A 3 1.55 -11.72 14.72
C ARG A 3 0.83 -12.36 13.53
N GLY A 4 1.05 -11.83 12.36
CA GLY A 4 0.52 -12.35 11.11
C GLY A 4 1.19 -11.69 9.92
N VAL A 5 0.89 -12.18 8.74
CA VAL A 5 1.28 -11.56 7.48
C VAL A 5 0.05 -10.95 6.81
N ALA A 6 0.26 -9.87 6.06
CA ALA A 6 -0.85 -9.17 5.42
C ALA A 6 -1.59 -10.02 4.39
N GLU A 7 -0.89 -11.00 3.80
CA GLU A 7 -1.44 -11.98 2.85
C GLU A 7 -2.31 -13.07 3.50
N HIS A 8 -2.33 -13.14 4.83
CA HIS A 8 -3.16 -14.07 5.60
C HIS A 8 -3.38 -13.52 7.01
N LEU A 9 -4.42 -12.72 7.15
CA LEU A 9 -4.76 -12.06 8.40
C LEU A 9 -5.51 -13.01 9.35
N PRO A 10 -5.12 -13.10 10.64
CA PRO A 10 -5.72 -14.01 11.61
C PRO A 10 -7.04 -13.44 12.18
N PHE A 11 -7.90 -12.93 11.32
CA PHE A 11 -9.19 -12.34 11.68
C PHE A 11 -10.30 -12.92 10.82
N ARG A 12 -11.50 -12.97 11.38
CA ARG A 12 -12.71 -13.36 10.65
C ARG A 12 -13.09 -12.31 9.60
N ASP A 13 -13.95 -12.70 8.68
CA ASP A 13 -14.60 -11.79 7.74
C ASP A 13 -15.37 -10.70 8.48
N ASP A 14 -15.46 -9.53 7.90
CA ASP A 14 -16.23 -8.39 8.42
C ASP A 14 -15.89 -8.03 9.88
N ALA A 15 -14.62 -8.10 10.26
CA ALA A 15 -14.18 -7.88 11.63
C ALA A 15 -14.01 -6.40 11.97
N PHE A 16 -13.69 -5.55 10.99
CA PHE A 16 -13.25 -4.18 11.24
C PHE A 16 -14.03 -3.14 10.42
N ASP A 17 -14.25 -1.98 11.02
CA ASP A 17 -14.82 -0.82 10.34
C ASP A 17 -13.74 -0.02 9.60
N ALA A 18 -12.50 -0.10 10.06
CA ALA A 18 -11.35 0.54 9.41
C ALA A 18 -10.06 -0.27 9.63
N VAL A 19 -9.19 -0.21 8.64
CA VAL A 19 -7.82 -0.76 8.72
C VAL A 19 -6.84 0.36 8.36
N VAL A 20 -5.71 0.42 9.05
CA VAL A 20 -4.62 1.34 8.72
C VAL A 20 -3.47 0.55 8.09
N ALA A 21 -3.09 0.94 6.88
CA ALA A 21 -1.91 0.43 6.19
C ALA A 21 -0.87 1.56 6.07
N CYS A 22 0.20 1.45 6.86
CA CYS A 22 1.28 2.41 6.89
C CYS A 22 2.58 1.70 6.50
N TYR A 23 3.10 1.98 5.30
CA TYR A 23 4.28 1.31 4.73
C TYR A 23 4.18 -0.23 4.71
N VAL A 24 2.99 -0.74 4.47
CA VAL A 24 2.71 -2.18 4.39
C VAL A 24 2.63 -2.65 2.94
N LEU A 25 1.80 -2.01 2.13
CA LEU A 25 1.52 -2.43 0.75
C LEU A 25 2.75 -2.29 -0.17
N CYS A 26 3.66 -1.37 0.12
CA CYS A 26 4.93 -1.26 -0.59
C CYS A 26 5.93 -2.37 -0.24
N SER A 27 5.70 -3.11 0.85
CA SER A 27 6.65 -4.09 1.41
C SER A 27 6.15 -5.53 1.37
N VAL A 28 4.86 -5.78 1.20
CA VAL A 28 4.30 -7.15 1.15
C VAL A 28 4.82 -7.94 -0.05
N ALA A 29 4.94 -9.24 0.12
CA ALA A 29 5.41 -10.13 -0.94
C ALA A 29 4.39 -10.25 -2.08
N ASP A 30 3.10 -10.37 -1.73
CA ASP A 30 1.98 -10.48 -2.67
C ASP A 30 0.92 -9.40 -2.37
N PRO A 31 0.99 -8.23 -3.05
CA PRO A 31 0.02 -7.16 -2.85
C PRO A 31 -1.41 -7.54 -3.20
N THR A 32 -1.61 -8.37 -4.22
CA THR A 32 -2.93 -8.81 -4.63
C THR A 32 -3.62 -9.59 -3.53
N ARG A 33 -2.90 -10.52 -2.92
CA ARG A 33 -3.39 -11.32 -1.82
C ARG A 33 -3.61 -10.50 -0.55
N ALA A 34 -2.70 -9.59 -0.24
CA ALA A 34 -2.85 -8.67 0.89
C ALA A 34 -4.10 -7.79 0.75
N LEU A 35 -4.36 -7.26 -0.45
CA LEU A 35 -5.55 -6.45 -0.72
C LEU A 35 -6.85 -7.27 -0.64
N ALA A 36 -6.83 -8.52 -1.07
CA ALA A 36 -7.96 -9.43 -0.89
C ALA A 36 -8.27 -9.68 0.59
N GLU A 37 -7.24 -9.86 1.41
CA GLU A 37 -7.40 -10.03 2.86
C GLU A 37 -7.92 -8.74 3.54
N LEU A 38 -7.41 -7.57 3.15
CA LEU A 38 -7.93 -6.28 3.64
C LEU A 38 -9.43 -6.15 3.33
N ARG A 39 -9.83 -6.52 2.10
CA ARG A 39 -11.24 -6.49 1.70
C ARG A 39 -12.08 -7.48 2.50
N ARG A 40 -11.57 -8.68 2.77
CA ARG A 40 -12.26 -9.74 3.52
C ARG A 40 -12.55 -9.32 4.96
N VAL A 41 -11.59 -8.71 5.64
CA VAL A 41 -11.74 -8.34 7.06
C VAL A 41 -12.50 -7.06 7.30
N LEU A 42 -12.71 -6.24 6.26
CA LEU A 42 -13.51 -5.01 6.36
C LEU A 42 -15.00 -5.32 6.30
N ARG A 43 -15.75 -4.71 7.20
CA ARG A 43 -17.21 -4.68 7.13
C ARG A 43 -17.69 -3.95 5.88
N PRO A 44 -18.92 -4.24 5.38
CA PRO A 44 -19.57 -3.39 4.39
C PRO A 44 -19.57 -1.93 4.84
N GLY A 45 -19.13 -1.01 3.97
CA GLY A 45 -18.94 0.41 4.31
C GLY A 45 -17.65 0.75 5.06
N GLY A 46 -16.82 -0.25 5.38
CA GLY A 46 -15.50 -0.03 6.00
C GLY A 46 -14.48 0.58 5.06
N GLU A 47 -13.36 1.05 5.61
CA GLU A 47 -12.32 1.73 4.83
C GLU A 47 -10.91 1.31 5.23
N VAL A 48 -9.98 1.39 4.27
CA VAL A 48 -8.53 1.31 4.51
C VAL A 48 -7.97 2.72 4.50
N ARG A 49 -7.29 3.11 5.55
CA ARG A 49 -6.51 4.35 5.60
C ARG A 49 -5.07 4.03 5.25
N ILE A 50 -4.51 4.74 4.28
CA ILE A 50 -3.20 4.41 3.70
C ILE A 50 -2.22 5.56 3.84
N TYR A 51 -0.97 5.18 4.13
CA TYR A 51 0.21 6.02 4.03
C TYR A 51 1.34 5.17 3.48
N GLU A 52 1.64 5.33 2.19
CA GLU A 52 2.46 4.37 1.45
C GLU A 52 3.44 5.06 0.50
N HIS A 53 4.58 4.42 0.27
CA HIS A 53 5.43 4.75 -0.88
C HIS A 53 4.73 4.36 -2.17
N VAL A 54 4.84 5.20 -3.19
CA VAL A 54 4.26 4.96 -4.51
C VAL A 54 5.24 5.27 -5.63
N ARG A 55 4.98 4.69 -6.79
CA ARG A 55 5.70 4.99 -8.01
C ARG A 55 5.47 6.45 -8.41
N SER A 56 6.53 7.14 -8.81
CA SER A 56 6.44 8.51 -9.32
C SER A 56 5.64 8.56 -10.62
N SER A 57 4.80 9.58 -10.75
CA SER A 57 4.13 9.92 -12.00
C SER A 57 5.06 10.54 -13.05
N ARG A 58 6.26 10.97 -12.65
CA ARG A 58 7.27 11.53 -13.54
C ARG A 58 8.14 10.41 -14.12
N PRO A 59 8.19 10.20 -15.46
CA PRO A 59 8.91 9.06 -16.07
C PRO A 59 10.38 8.95 -15.67
N ARG A 60 11.08 10.08 -15.61
CA ARG A 60 12.51 10.10 -15.21
C ARG A 60 12.70 9.69 -13.75
N ALA A 61 11.87 10.20 -12.85
CA ALA A 61 11.90 9.84 -11.44
C ALA A 61 11.52 8.37 -11.23
N ALA A 62 10.53 7.87 -11.97
CA ALA A 62 10.16 6.46 -11.94
C ALA A 62 11.31 5.54 -12.37
N ARG A 63 12.08 5.90 -13.40
CA ARG A 63 13.28 5.16 -13.81
C ARG A 63 14.35 5.16 -12.72
N VAL A 64 14.55 6.27 -12.02
CA VAL A 64 15.47 6.31 -10.89
C VAL A 64 14.98 5.41 -9.76
N GLN A 65 13.69 5.40 -9.47
CA GLN A 65 13.10 4.45 -8.51
C GLN A 65 13.39 3.01 -8.92
N ASP A 66 13.22 2.65 -10.20
CA ASP A 66 13.50 1.30 -10.70
C ASP A 66 14.97 0.91 -10.47
N LEU A 67 15.89 1.83 -10.67
CA LEU A 67 17.33 1.60 -10.47
C LEU A 67 17.71 1.40 -8.99
N VAL A 68 17.10 2.13 -8.08
CA VAL A 68 17.44 2.08 -6.65
C VAL A 68 16.66 1.02 -5.88
N THR A 69 15.53 0.57 -6.40
CA THR A 69 14.64 -0.39 -5.70
C THR A 69 15.36 -1.68 -5.27
N PRO A 70 16.20 -2.34 -6.10
CA PRO A 70 16.89 -3.57 -5.66
C PRO A 70 17.74 -3.38 -4.41
N LEU A 71 18.45 -2.25 -4.31
CA LEU A 71 19.24 -1.93 -3.13
C LEU A 71 18.36 -1.53 -1.96
N TRP A 72 17.34 -0.72 -2.22
CA TRP A 72 16.39 -0.26 -1.21
C TRP A 72 15.64 -1.42 -0.54
N CYS A 73 15.19 -2.41 -1.33
CA CYS A 73 14.53 -3.60 -0.81
C CYS A 73 15.41 -4.38 0.17
N ARG A 74 16.71 -4.47 -0.07
CA ARG A 74 17.65 -5.17 0.82
C ARG A 74 17.83 -4.45 2.16
N CYS A 75 17.82 -3.12 2.15
CA CYS A 75 18.06 -2.29 3.32
C CYS A 75 16.77 -1.89 4.05
N GLY A 76 15.64 -1.84 3.35
CA GLY A 76 14.37 -1.26 3.79
C GLY A 76 13.23 -2.26 3.98
N CYS A 77 13.48 -3.43 4.56
CA CYS A 77 12.42 -4.41 4.90
C CYS A 77 11.54 -4.80 3.70
N ASN A 78 12.16 -5.09 2.57
CA ASN A 78 11.47 -5.46 1.31
C ASN A 78 10.59 -4.35 0.73
N CYS A 79 10.78 -3.10 1.10
CA CYS A 79 10.03 -1.98 0.54
C CYS A 79 10.34 -1.77 -0.95
N HIS A 80 9.30 -1.70 -1.77
CA HIS A 80 9.37 -1.41 -3.21
C HIS A 80 8.82 0.00 -3.46
N PRO A 81 9.64 1.05 -3.43
CA PRO A 81 9.17 2.43 -3.58
C PRO A 81 8.63 2.74 -4.98
N ASN A 82 8.93 1.90 -5.96
CA ASN A 82 8.43 2.00 -7.34
C ASN A 82 7.12 1.24 -7.60
N ARG A 83 6.50 0.66 -6.56
CA ARG A 83 5.26 -0.11 -6.72
C ARG A 83 4.08 0.83 -7.00
N ASP A 84 3.27 0.48 -7.99
CA ASP A 84 1.99 1.17 -8.25
C ASP A 84 0.91 0.68 -7.29
N THR A 85 1.00 1.12 -6.05
CA THR A 85 0.06 0.74 -4.98
C THR A 85 -1.35 1.26 -5.25
N VAL A 86 -1.48 2.46 -5.81
CA VAL A 86 -2.79 3.05 -6.14
C VAL A 86 -3.48 2.26 -7.24
N GLY A 87 -2.74 1.90 -8.31
CA GLY A 87 -3.28 1.04 -9.38
C GLY A 87 -3.67 -0.34 -8.87
N ALA A 88 -2.88 -0.93 -7.97
CA ALA A 88 -3.21 -2.21 -7.35
C ALA A 88 -4.51 -2.14 -6.52
N LEU A 89 -4.72 -1.07 -5.77
CA LEU A 89 -5.97 -0.82 -5.04
C LEU A 89 -7.19 -0.74 -5.98
N TYR A 90 -7.08 0.01 -7.08
CA TYR A 90 -8.15 0.07 -8.09
C TYR A 90 -8.44 -1.30 -8.69
N SER A 91 -7.41 -2.06 -9.04
CA SER A 91 -7.54 -3.41 -9.60
C SER A 91 -8.15 -4.40 -8.61
N ALA A 92 -7.92 -4.22 -7.33
CA ALA A 92 -8.50 -5.02 -6.26
C ALA A 92 -9.96 -4.63 -5.91
N GLY A 93 -10.54 -3.67 -6.61
CA GLY A 93 -11.93 -3.24 -6.45
C GLY A 93 -12.15 -2.21 -5.36
N PHE A 94 -11.13 -1.40 -5.04
CA PHE A 94 -11.28 -0.24 -4.16
C PHE A 94 -11.54 1.04 -4.94
N GLN A 95 -12.33 1.91 -4.35
CA GLN A 95 -12.38 3.33 -4.71
C GLN A 95 -11.35 4.07 -3.85
N VAL A 96 -10.47 4.82 -4.47
CA VAL A 96 -9.29 5.41 -3.81
C VAL A 96 -9.34 6.93 -3.87
N GLU A 97 -9.19 7.56 -2.71
CA GLU A 97 -9.04 9.00 -2.55
C GLU A 97 -7.72 9.27 -1.86
N VAL A 98 -6.72 9.69 -2.61
CA VAL A 98 -5.36 9.91 -2.10
C VAL A 98 -4.83 11.28 -2.50
N ARG A 99 -3.93 11.78 -1.68
CA ARG A 99 -3.16 13.01 -1.94
C ARG A 99 -1.68 12.73 -1.73
N PRO A 100 -0.79 13.45 -2.42
CA PRO A 100 0.64 13.40 -2.15
C PRO A 100 0.93 13.78 -0.69
N ALA A 101 1.80 13.03 -0.03
CA ALA A 101 2.28 13.36 1.30
C ALA A 101 3.58 14.17 1.23
N SER A 102 3.64 15.25 2.00
CA SER A 102 4.75 16.21 1.94
C SER A 102 5.95 15.82 2.80
N TYR A 103 5.79 14.85 3.70
CA TYR A 103 6.81 14.48 4.70
C TYR A 103 7.66 13.30 4.24
N GLY A 104 8.92 13.30 4.65
CA GLY A 104 9.80 12.13 4.63
C GLY A 104 11.08 12.30 3.83
N PRO A 105 11.80 11.19 3.59
CA PRO A 105 13.13 11.21 2.99
C PRO A 105 13.14 11.83 1.59
N PRO A 106 14.32 12.27 1.12
CA PRO A 106 14.48 12.86 -0.21
C PRO A 106 14.18 11.86 -1.32
N ALA A 107 14.01 12.35 -2.56
CA ALA A 107 13.96 11.54 -3.75
C ALA A 107 15.16 10.53 -3.77
N PRO A 108 15.01 9.30 -4.32
CA PRO A 108 13.88 8.84 -5.16
C PRO A 108 12.73 8.17 -4.39
N VAL A 109 12.86 7.95 -3.10
CA VAL A 109 11.84 7.28 -2.27
C VAL A 109 10.78 8.24 -1.70
N ARG A 110 10.88 9.51 -2.06
CA ARG A 110 9.98 10.57 -1.60
C ARG A 110 8.52 10.43 -2.01
N PRO A 111 8.15 9.93 -3.21
CA PRO A 111 6.75 9.82 -3.58
C PRO A 111 5.98 8.92 -2.63
N ARG A 112 5.06 9.52 -1.90
CA ARG A 112 4.14 8.86 -0.96
C ARG A 112 2.76 9.44 -1.11
N VAL A 113 1.77 8.63 -0.75
CA VAL A 113 0.38 9.05 -0.70
C VAL A 113 -0.20 8.82 0.68
N LEU A 114 -1.12 9.70 1.03
CA LEU A 114 -1.96 9.60 2.21
C LEU A 114 -3.41 9.64 1.75
N GLY A 115 -4.25 8.76 2.26
CA GLY A 115 -5.65 8.78 1.90
C GLY A 115 -6.46 7.62 2.38
N VAL A 116 -7.57 7.39 1.70
CA VAL A 116 -8.57 6.40 2.05
C VAL A 116 -8.92 5.58 0.82
N ALA A 117 -9.06 4.27 1.02
CA ALA A 117 -9.58 3.36 0.02
C ALA A 117 -10.79 2.61 0.59
N ARG A 118 -11.89 2.57 -0.18
CA ARG A 118 -13.13 1.90 0.19
C ARG A 118 -13.45 0.81 -0.81
N PRO A 119 -13.80 -0.41 -0.35
CA PRO A 119 -14.25 -1.46 -1.26
C PRO A 119 -15.47 -0.98 -2.05
N ARG A 120 -15.47 -1.22 -3.37
CA ARG A 120 -16.66 -1.01 -4.18
C ARG A 120 -17.68 -2.13 -3.89
N PRO A 121 -18.96 -1.79 -3.95
CA PRO A 121 -20.03 -2.77 -3.81
C PRO A 121 -19.92 -3.90 -4.83
#